data_53439d52748af2e26820b3244ee0839d
#
_entry.id   53439d52748af2e26820b3244ee0839d
#
_cell.length_a   1.000
_cell.length_b   1.000
_cell.length_c   1.000
_cell.angle_alpha   90.00
_cell.angle_beta   90.00
_cell.angle_gamma   90.00
#
_symmetry.space_group_name_H-M   'P 1'
#
loop_
_entity.id
_entity.type
_entity.pdbx_description
1 polymer ?
#
loop_
_entity_poly.entity_id
_entity_poly.type
_entity_poly.pdbx_seq_one_letter_code
_entity_poly.pdbx_strand_id
1 'polypeptide(L)'
;FVLIQRWLCGKDGTYMTMLIDGKAISMQIKDELKQKAAELKAKGINVTLAVIQVGDNPASCVYVRNKKKGCGYIGIGSLSYELPEETSQEELLNLIRELNERDDVNGILVQLPLPSHIDEDTVIKAIDPLKDVDGFHPQSVGALCIGQSGFVSCTPAGIIQLLKRSNIDIAGKECVVLGRSNIVGKPMSLLLLRENATVTIAHSRTKNLKEVTQRADILVAAVGKPKMITKDYVKKGVVVVDVGINRDENNKLCGDVDFDDVEPVCSAITPVPGGVGPMTIAMLLHNCIESVSLKV
;
A
#
# COMPACT_ATOMS: atom_id res chain seq x y z
N PHE A 1 12.19 -20.78 -6.87
CA PHE A 1 11.98 -19.33 -7.07
C PHE A 1 12.09 -19.03 -8.56
N VAL A 2 10.98 -18.82 -9.25
CA VAL A 2 10.98 -18.31 -10.63
C VAL A 2 11.12 -16.80 -10.53
N LEU A 3 12.26 -16.25 -10.96
CA LEU A 3 12.49 -14.83 -11.10
C LEU A 3 11.54 -14.28 -12.17
N ILE A 4 10.46 -13.60 -11.76
CA ILE A 4 9.56 -12.88 -12.67
C ILE A 4 10.18 -11.50 -12.92
N GLN A 5 11.31 -11.45 -13.60
CA GLN A 5 11.88 -10.20 -14.08
C GLN A 5 11.40 -10.00 -15.53
N ARG A 6 10.59 -8.97 -15.74
CA ARG A 6 10.23 -8.49 -17.08
C ARG A 6 11.11 -7.31 -17.42
N TRP A 7 11.83 -7.43 -18.53
CA TRP A 7 12.68 -6.37 -19.05
C TRP A 7 11.99 -5.70 -20.23
N LEU A 8 11.97 -4.38 -20.24
CA LEU A 8 11.50 -3.58 -21.36
C LEU A 8 12.72 -3.14 -22.17
N CYS A 9 12.72 -3.42 -23.48
CA CYS A 9 13.78 -2.99 -24.38
C CYS A 9 13.55 -1.52 -24.75
N GLY A 10 14.56 -0.66 -24.56
CA GLY A 10 14.51 0.71 -25.06
C GLY A 10 14.35 0.75 -26.58
N LYS A 11 13.71 1.80 -27.09
CA LYS A 11 13.44 1.97 -28.54
C LYS A 11 14.71 1.96 -29.41
N ASP A 12 15.85 2.21 -28.82
CA ASP A 12 17.18 2.22 -29.43
C ASP A 12 18.05 0.98 -29.10
N GLY A 13 17.48 -0.01 -28.39
CA GLY A 13 18.15 -1.28 -28.07
C GLY A 13 19.30 -1.21 -27.05
N THR A 14 19.55 -0.04 -26.45
CA THR A 14 20.74 0.20 -25.62
C THR A 14 20.50 0.14 -24.12
N TYR A 15 19.24 0.16 -23.66
CA TYR A 15 18.87 0.11 -22.24
C TYR A 15 17.72 -0.85 -22.01
N MET A 16 17.86 -1.72 -21.00
CA MET A 16 16.77 -2.58 -20.56
C MET A 16 16.31 -2.10 -19.19
N THR A 17 15.07 -1.61 -19.12
CA THR A 17 14.43 -1.25 -17.86
C THR A 17 13.66 -2.44 -17.31
N MET A 18 13.87 -2.75 -16.04
CA MET A 18 13.11 -3.81 -15.35
C MET A 18 11.71 -3.31 -14.99
N LEU A 19 10.68 -4.00 -15.48
CA LEU A 19 9.31 -3.76 -15.04
C LEU A 19 9.06 -4.48 -13.71
N ILE A 20 8.76 -3.72 -12.65
CA ILE A 20 8.41 -4.27 -11.33
C ILE A 20 6.94 -4.72 -11.38
N ASP A 21 6.70 -6.01 -11.66
CA ASP A 21 5.36 -6.58 -11.82
C ASP A 21 4.70 -6.85 -10.45
N GLY A 22 4.02 -5.84 -9.92
CA GLY A 22 3.32 -5.93 -8.64
C GLY A 22 2.15 -6.91 -8.65
N LYS A 23 1.53 -7.14 -9.81
CA LYS A 23 0.47 -8.15 -9.95
C LYS A 23 1.02 -9.55 -9.73
N ALA A 24 2.14 -9.88 -10.37
CA ALA A 24 2.78 -11.18 -10.21
C ALA A 24 3.29 -11.38 -8.77
N ILE A 25 3.97 -10.37 -8.19
CA ILE A 25 4.49 -10.43 -6.82
C ILE A 25 3.34 -10.55 -5.79
N SER A 26 2.24 -9.81 -5.99
CA SER A 26 1.07 -9.92 -5.11
C SER A 26 0.43 -11.30 -5.12
N MET A 27 0.45 -11.99 -6.26
CA MET A 27 -0.05 -13.38 -6.35
C MET A 27 0.85 -14.34 -5.59
N GLN A 28 2.19 -14.23 -5.70
CA GLN A 28 3.10 -15.04 -4.90
C GLN A 28 2.84 -14.90 -3.40
N ILE A 29 2.69 -13.66 -2.92
CA ILE A 29 2.37 -13.41 -1.50
C ILE A 29 1.04 -14.04 -1.12
N LYS A 30 0.01 -13.91 -1.95
CA LYS A 30 -1.29 -14.53 -1.68
C LYS A 30 -1.23 -16.05 -1.66
N ASP A 31 -0.40 -16.68 -2.50
CA ASP A 31 -0.20 -18.14 -2.48
C ASP A 31 0.49 -18.58 -1.17
N GLU A 32 1.49 -17.84 -0.70
CA GLU A 32 2.12 -18.05 0.61
C GLU A 32 1.11 -17.88 1.76
N LEU A 33 0.28 -16.83 1.71
CA LEU A 33 -0.75 -16.57 2.71
C LEU A 33 -1.86 -17.63 2.71
N LYS A 34 -2.21 -18.17 1.56
CA LYS A 34 -3.18 -19.27 1.43
C LYS A 34 -2.70 -20.52 2.18
N GLN A 35 -1.41 -20.83 2.11
CA GLN A 35 -0.84 -21.95 2.87
C GLN A 35 -0.90 -21.67 4.37
N LYS A 36 -0.48 -20.47 4.82
CA LYS A 36 -0.56 -20.08 6.23
C LYS A 36 -2.00 -20.09 6.77
N ALA A 37 -2.97 -19.60 5.97
CA ALA A 37 -4.38 -19.62 6.37
C ALA A 37 -4.91 -21.07 6.54
N ALA A 38 -4.50 -21.98 5.66
CA ALA A 38 -4.88 -23.41 5.77
C ALA A 38 -4.25 -24.05 7.03
N GLU A 39 -3.00 -23.73 7.36
CA GLU A 39 -2.34 -24.20 8.59
C GLU A 39 -3.02 -23.69 9.85
N LEU A 40 -3.42 -22.41 9.90
CA LEU A 40 -4.18 -21.83 11.01
C LEU A 40 -5.53 -22.53 11.17
N LYS A 41 -6.24 -22.71 10.07
CA LYS A 41 -7.54 -23.41 10.05
C LYS A 41 -7.44 -24.85 10.54
N ALA A 42 -6.37 -25.56 10.18
CA ALA A 42 -6.12 -26.92 10.68
C ALA A 42 -5.90 -26.96 12.19
N LYS A 43 -5.45 -25.86 12.80
CA LYS A 43 -5.33 -25.67 14.24
C LYS A 43 -6.59 -25.14 14.92
N GLY A 44 -7.71 -25.03 14.18
CA GLY A 44 -8.98 -24.50 14.67
C GLY A 44 -9.07 -22.99 14.71
N ILE A 45 -8.08 -22.27 14.15
CA ILE A 45 -8.04 -20.79 14.12
C ILE A 45 -8.60 -20.31 12.80
N ASN A 46 -9.75 -19.61 12.86
CA ASN A 46 -10.35 -18.98 11.71
C ASN A 46 -10.03 -17.48 11.72
N VAL A 47 -9.47 -16.98 10.63
CA VAL A 47 -9.16 -15.55 10.47
C VAL A 47 -10.31 -14.88 9.71
N THR A 48 -10.79 -13.76 10.21
CA THR A 48 -11.89 -13.01 9.59
C THR A 48 -11.57 -11.52 9.52
N LEU A 49 -11.75 -10.93 8.34
CA LEU A 49 -11.66 -9.50 8.08
C LEU A 49 -13.06 -8.88 8.03
N ALA A 50 -13.32 -7.87 8.85
CA ALA A 50 -14.48 -7.00 8.71
C ALA A 50 -14.11 -5.78 7.86
N VAL A 51 -14.84 -5.55 6.78
CA VAL A 51 -14.69 -4.39 5.89
C VAL A 51 -15.93 -3.53 5.98
N ILE A 52 -15.76 -2.27 6.34
CA ILE A 52 -16.83 -1.29 6.44
C ILE A 52 -16.66 -0.27 5.32
N GLN A 53 -17.71 -0.02 4.57
CA GLN A 53 -17.79 1.05 3.56
C GLN A 53 -18.97 1.94 3.89
N VAL A 54 -18.79 3.25 3.83
CA VAL A 54 -19.87 4.23 3.96
C VAL A 54 -20.03 4.95 2.61
N GLY A 55 -21.24 4.94 2.09
CA GLY A 55 -21.55 5.44 0.74
C GLY A 55 -21.14 4.49 -0.38
N ASP A 56 -21.33 4.94 -1.61
CA ASP A 56 -21.20 4.13 -2.83
C ASP A 56 -20.12 4.65 -3.80
N ASN A 57 -19.09 5.32 -3.29
CA ASN A 57 -17.99 5.80 -4.13
C ASN A 57 -17.46 4.69 -5.04
N PRO A 58 -17.50 4.87 -6.38
CA PRO A 58 -17.18 3.78 -7.33
C PRO A 58 -15.76 3.20 -7.18
N ALA A 59 -14.78 4.04 -6.82
CA ALA A 59 -13.42 3.58 -6.57
C ALA A 59 -13.36 2.71 -5.31
N SER A 60 -14.00 3.14 -4.21
CA SER A 60 -14.12 2.38 -2.96
C SER A 60 -14.79 1.03 -3.17
N CYS A 61 -15.89 0.98 -3.94
CA CYS A 61 -16.59 -0.27 -4.26
C CYS A 61 -15.69 -1.28 -4.99
N VAL A 62 -14.83 -0.82 -5.91
CA VAL A 62 -13.87 -1.70 -6.60
C VAL A 62 -12.83 -2.24 -5.61
N TYR A 63 -12.31 -1.41 -4.71
CA TYR A 63 -11.33 -1.83 -3.71
C TYR A 63 -11.93 -2.83 -2.72
N VAL A 64 -13.11 -2.57 -2.18
CA VAL A 64 -13.82 -3.48 -1.26
C VAL A 64 -14.07 -4.83 -1.92
N ARG A 65 -14.57 -4.83 -3.17
CA ARG A 65 -14.77 -6.06 -3.95
C ARG A 65 -13.48 -6.86 -4.13
N ASN A 66 -12.38 -6.19 -4.42
CA ASN A 66 -11.09 -6.86 -4.62
C ASN A 66 -10.51 -7.40 -3.29
N LYS A 67 -10.71 -6.71 -2.17
CA LYS A 67 -10.37 -7.18 -0.82
C LYS A 67 -11.16 -8.45 -0.47
N LYS A 68 -12.47 -8.45 -0.69
CA LYS A 68 -13.34 -9.61 -0.49
C LYS A 68 -12.92 -10.81 -1.35
N LYS A 69 -12.63 -10.59 -2.63
CA LYS A 69 -12.06 -11.63 -3.51
C LYS A 69 -10.73 -12.17 -2.99
N GLY A 70 -9.88 -11.28 -2.47
CA GLY A 70 -8.61 -11.66 -1.86
C GLY A 70 -8.78 -12.56 -0.64
N CYS A 71 -9.70 -12.23 0.27
CA CYS A 71 -10.04 -13.08 1.42
C CYS A 71 -10.49 -14.48 0.97
N GLY A 72 -11.42 -14.56 0.01
CA GLY A 72 -11.87 -15.84 -0.56
C GLY A 72 -10.74 -16.63 -1.20
N TYR A 73 -9.80 -15.96 -1.91
CA TYR A 73 -8.67 -16.63 -2.54
C TYR A 73 -7.72 -17.30 -1.54
N ILE A 74 -7.40 -16.63 -0.43
CA ILE A 74 -6.51 -17.19 0.59
C ILE A 74 -7.24 -18.05 1.63
N GLY A 75 -8.60 -18.10 1.59
CA GLY A 75 -9.42 -18.95 2.44
C GLY A 75 -9.71 -18.41 3.84
N ILE A 76 -9.67 -17.08 4.04
CA ILE A 76 -10.12 -16.42 5.27
C ILE A 76 -11.54 -15.87 5.16
N GLY A 77 -12.20 -15.67 6.30
CA GLY A 77 -13.52 -15.05 6.38
C GLY A 77 -13.52 -13.57 5.99
N SER A 78 -14.65 -13.11 5.45
CA SER A 78 -14.86 -11.68 5.16
C SER A 78 -16.29 -11.29 5.52
N LEU A 79 -16.42 -10.34 6.43
CA LEU A 79 -17.67 -9.65 6.75
C LEU A 79 -17.69 -8.31 6.02
N SER A 80 -18.78 -7.97 5.37
CA SER A 80 -18.92 -6.72 4.60
C SER A 80 -20.10 -5.92 5.14
N TYR A 81 -19.82 -4.70 5.55
CA TYR A 81 -20.81 -3.73 6.03
C TYR A 81 -20.85 -2.56 5.05
N GLU A 82 -21.88 -2.53 4.24
CA GLU A 82 -22.14 -1.47 3.27
C GLU A 82 -23.20 -0.53 3.86
N LEU A 83 -22.74 0.60 4.37
CA LEU A 83 -23.58 1.58 5.06
C LEU A 83 -23.98 2.70 4.11
N PRO A 84 -25.20 3.26 4.24
CA PRO A 84 -25.63 4.43 3.49
C PRO A 84 -24.70 5.63 3.67
N GLU A 85 -24.67 6.54 2.69
CA GLU A 85 -23.84 7.76 2.77
C GLU A 85 -24.24 8.67 3.96
N GLU A 86 -25.52 8.65 4.32
CA GLU A 86 -26.09 9.43 5.42
C GLU A 86 -25.81 8.84 6.80
N THR A 87 -25.14 7.68 6.89
CA THR A 87 -24.78 7.04 8.17
C THR A 87 -24.04 8.04 9.05
N SER A 88 -24.53 8.23 10.26
CA SER A 88 -23.92 9.13 11.21
C SER A 88 -22.58 8.59 11.73
N GLN A 89 -21.70 9.49 12.17
CA GLN A 89 -20.45 9.09 12.81
C GLN A 89 -20.69 8.19 14.03
N GLU A 90 -21.74 8.47 14.81
CA GLU A 90 -22.07 7.68 16.01
C GLU A 90 -22.48 6.25 15.67
N GLU A 91 -23.28 6.03 14.62
CA GLU A 91 -23.65 4.69 14.13
C GLU A 91 -22.42 3.91 13.66
N LEU A 92 -21.51 4.56 12.91
CA LEU A 92 -20.27 3.94 12.48
C LEU A 92 -19.37 3.57 13.66
N LEU A 93 -19.24 4.45 14.66
CA LEU A 93 -18.47 4.18 15.87
C LEU A 93 -19.09 3.07 16.73
N ASN A 94 -20.41 2.95 16.76
CA ASN A 94 -21.09 1.85 17.45
C ASN A 94 -20.77 0.51 16.78
N LEU A 95 -20.83 0.45 15.45
CA LEU A 95 -20.46 -0.76 14.71
C LEU A 95 -18.99 -1.13 14.95
N ILE A 96 -18.08 -0.17 14.96
CA ILE A 96 -16.65 -0.43 15.23
C ILE A 96 -16.47 -0.99 16.65
N ARG A 97 -17.17 -0.44 17.66
CA ARG A 97 -17.13 -0.95 19.04
C ARG A 97 -17.61 -2.40 19.11
N GLU A 98 -18.72 -2.72 18.48
CA GLU A 98 -19.24 -4.10 18.38
C GLU A 98 -18.18 -5.03 17.75
N LEU A 99 -17.57 -4.63 16.65
CA LEU A 99 -16.55 -5.43 15.97
C LEU A 99 -15.25 -5.59 16.78
N ASN A 100 -14.91 -4.56 17.59
CA ASN A 100 -13.75 -4.67 18.50
C ASN A 100 -13.96 -5.75 19.56
N GLU A 101 -15.20 -5.92 20.07
CA GLU A 101 -15.54 -6.91 21.11
C GLU A 101 -15.66 -8.34 20.56
N ARG A 102 -15.79 -8.52 19.25
CA ARG A 102 -15.98 -9.84 18.63
C ARG A 102 -14.66 -10.60 18.52
N ASP A 103 -14.57 -11.76 19.16
CA ASP A 103 -13.39 -12.65 19.10
C ASP A 103 -13.22 -13.32 17.72
N ASP A 104 -14.29 -13.48 16.96
CA ASP A 104 -14.25 -14.07 15.61
C ASP A 104 -13.84 -13.06 14.54
N VAL A 105 -13.62 -11.78 14.89
CA VAL A 105 -13.09 -10.74 14.00
C VAL A 105 -11.62 -10.45 14.34
N ASN A 106 -10.74 -10.71 13.39
CA ASN A 106 -9.29 -10.56 13.57
C ASN A 106 -8.75 -9.24 13.01
N GLY A 107 -9.41 -8.68 12.03
CA GLY A 107 -9.06 -7.39 11.44
C GLY A 107 -10.31 -6.55 11.12
N ILE A 108 -10.18 -5.24 11.30
CA ILE A 108 -11.21 -4.26 10.94
C ILE A 108 -10.59 -3.29 9.96
N LEU A 109 -11.31 -3.02 8.89
CA LEU A 109 -10.95 -2.04 7.87
C LEU A 109 -12.14 -1.14 7.60
N VAL A 110 -11.94 0.16 7.75
CA VAL A 110 -12.88 1.19 7.29
C VAL A 110 -12.34 1.78 6.00
N GLN A 111 -13.08 1.59 4.91
CA GLN A 111 -12.64 2.04 3.58
C GLN A 111 -12.69 3.57 3.48
N LEU A 112 -11.53 4.17 3.26
CA LEU A 112 -11.38 5.60 2.99
C LEU A 112 -11.54 5.90 1.47
N PRO A 113 -11.96 7.14 1.11
CA PRO A 113 -12.38 8.24 1.99
C PRO A 113 -13.77 8.03 2.58
N LEU A 114 -14.02 8.64 3.73
CA LEU A 114 -15.34 8.71 4.35
C LEU A 114 -16.12 9.95 3.86
N PRO A 115 -17.47 9.97 3.97
CA PRO A 115 -18.26 11.17 3.77
C PRO A 115 -17.78 12.32 4.65
N SER A 116 -17.89 13.58 4.18
CA SER A 116 -17.31 14.77 4.81
C SER A 116 -17.84 15.09 6.21
N HIS A 117 -19.00 14.53 6.60
CA HIS A 117 -19.59 14.70 7.93
C HIS A 117 -19.03 13.71 8.99
N ILE A 118 -18.16 12.78 8.56
CA ILE A 118 -17.50 11.80 9.45
C ILE A 118 -16.04 12.16 9.57
N ASP A 119 -15.54 12.30 10.79
CA ASP A 119 -14.13 12.57 11.07
C ASP A 119 -13.29 11.29 10.99
N GLU A 120 -12.45 11.20 9.97
CA GLU A 120 -11.60 10.01 9.70
C GLU A 120 -10.65 9.70 10.87
N ASP A 121 -10.08 10.72 11.52
CA ASP A 121 -9.14 10.53 12.62
C ASP A 121 -9.84 9.91 13.84
N THR A 122 -11.07 10.31 14.12
CA THR A 122 -11.89 9.74 15.20
C THR A 122 -12.22 8.27 14.89
N VAL A 123 -12.60 7.97 13.66
CA VAL A 123 -12.90 6.60 13.22
C VAL A 123 -11.69 5.69 13.32
N ILE A 124 -10.53 6.12 12.81
CA ILE A 124 -9.28 5.35 12.89
C ILE A 124 -8.91 5.04 14.35
N LYS A 125 -9.02 6.03 15.25
CA LYS A 125 -8.71 5.85 16.68
C LYS A 125 -9.69 4.96 17.42
N ALA A 126 -10.90 4.74 16.89
CA ALA A 126 -11.90 3.87 17.51
C ALA A 126 -11.65 2.37 17.23
N ILE A 127 -10.84 2.04 16.22
CA ILE A 127 -10.46 0.65 15.92
C ILE A 127 -9.47 0.17 16.98
N ASP A 128 -9.69 -1.04 17.50
CA ASP A 128 -8.70 -1.68 18.38
C ASP A 128 -7.35 -1.80 17.64
N PRO A 129 -6.24 -1.27 18.20
CA PRO A 129 -4.92 -1.37 17.59
C PRO A 129 -4.51 -2.79 17.21
N LEU A 130 -4.99 -3.82 17.90
CA LEU A 130 -4.75 -5.23 17.59
C LEU A 130 -5.62 -5.76 16.43
N LYS A 131 -6.57 -4.94 15.93
CA LYS A 131 -7.42 -5.23 14.78
C LYS A 131 -7.26 -4.21 13.64
N ASP A 132 -6.40 -3.19 13.81
CA ASP A 132 -6.10 -2.15 12.81
C ASP A 132 -5.22 -2.71 11.68
N VAL A 133 -5.78 -3.56 10.85
CA VAL A 133 -5.02 -4.25 9.78
C VAL A 133 -4.59 -3.33 8.62
N ASP A 134 -5.10 -2.11 8.54
CA ASP A 134 -4.58 -1.08 7.63
C ASP A 134 -3.31 -0.40 8.16
N GLY A 135 -3.07 -0.47 9.49
CA GLY A 135 -1.89 0.12 10.14
C GLY A 135 -1.93 1.64 10.22
N PHE A 136 -3.12 2.23 10.38
CA PHE A 136 -3.32 3.69 10.43
C PHE A 136 -3.48 4.22 11.85
N HIS A 137 -3.77 3.35 12.82
CA HIS A 137 -3.93 3.74 14.21
C HIS A 137 -2.66 4.42 14.75
N PRO A 138 -2.76 5.50 15.54
CA PRO A 138 -1.59 6.20 16.08
C PRO A 138 -0.61 5.29 16.85
N GLN A 139 -1.10 4.24 17.50
CA GLN A 139 -0.26 3.24 18.16
C GLN A 139 0.57 2.43 17.16
N SER A 140 -0.02 2.00 16.05
CA SER A 140 0.67 1.31 14.96
C SER A 140 1.76 2.19 14.34
N VAL A 141 1.43 3.47 14.08
CA VAL A 141 2.38 4.46 13.55
C VAL A 141 3.51 4.74 14.55
N GLY A 142 3.19 4.87 15.84
CA GLY A 142 4.17 5.05 16.91
C GLY A 142 5.13 3.86 17.04
N ALA A 143 4.60 2.64 17.01
CA ALA A 143 5.38 1.41 17.02
C ALA A 143 6.34 1.35 15.82
N LEU A 144 5.86 1.67 14.61
CA LEU A 144 6.70 1.76 13.42
C LEU A 144 7.83 2.77 13.61
N CYS A 145 7.54 3.95 14.15
CA CYS A 145 8.51 5.04 14.35
C CYS A 145 9.66 4.65 15.27
N ILE A 146 9.36 3.89 16.34
CA ILE A 146 10.37 3.49 17.34
C ILE A 146 10.89 2.05 17.16
N GLY A 147 10.54 1.42 16.03
CA GLY A 147 11.04 0.09 15.68
C GLY A 147 10.42 -1.07 16.46
N GLN A 148 9.27 -0.87 17.08
CA GLN A 148 8.50 -1.91 17.76
C GLN A 148 7.61 -2.71 16.79
N SER A 149 7.12 -3.86 17.25
CA SER A 149 6.13 -4.68 16.52
C SER A 149 4.78 -3.99 16.52
N GLY A 150 4.04 -4.15 15.43
CA GLY A 150 2.72 -3.59 15.20
C GLY A 150 2.35 -3.68 13.72
N PHE A 151 1.11 -3.37 13.41
CA PHE A 151 0.70 -3.33 12.02
C PHE A 151 1.39 -2.18 11.28
N VAL A 152 1.74 -2.45 10.04
CA VAL A 152 2.35 -1.47 9.14
C VAL A 152 1.38 -1.13 8.03
N SER A 153 1.28 0.14 7.66
CA SER A 153 0.46 0.60 6.53
C SER A 153 0.70 -0.26 5.29
N CYS A 154 -0.38 -0.80 4.72
CA CYS A 154 -0.33 -1.83 3.69
C CYS A 154 0.40 -1.38 2.41
N THR A 155 0.18 -0.15 1.95
CA THR A 155 0.83 0.35 0.72
C THR A 155 2.35 0.48 0.89
N PRO A 156 2.88 1.13 1.91
CA PRO A 156 4.32 1.17 2.17
C PRO A 156 4.94 -0.21 2.38
N ALA A 157 4.28 -1.10 3.14
CA ALA A 157 4.75 -2.47 3.32
C ALA A 157 4.83 -3.23 1.98
N GLY A 158 3.83 -3.03 1.10
CA GLY A 158 3.82 -3.59 -0.24
C GLY A 158 4.96 -3.09 -1.11
N ILE A 159 5.34 -1.82 -1.00
CA ILE A 159 6.47 -1.24 -1.73
C ILE A 159 7.79 -1.89 -1.28
N ILE A 160 8.01 -2.09 0.00
CA ILE A 160 9.19 -2.83 0.49
C ILE A 160 9.23 -4.24 -0.08
N GLN A 161 8.09 -4.95 -0.13
CA GLN A 161 8.02 -6.28 -0.73
C GLN A 161 8.31 -6.25 -2.24
N LEU A 162 7.82 -5.23 -2.98
CA LEU A 162 8.15 -5.05 -4.40
C LEU A 162 9.65 -4.93 -4.61
N LEU A 163 10.31 -4.06 -3.86
CA LEU A 163 11.74 -3.84 -3.98
C LEU A 163 12.54 -5.10 -3.64
N LYS A 164 12.26 -5.73 -2.50
CA LYS A 164 12.97 -6.96 -2.05
C LYS A 164 12.78 -8.14 -3.01
N ARG A 165 11.54 -8.39 -3.45
CA ARG A 165 11.24 -9.50 -4.36
C ARG A 165 11.68 -9.26 -5.80
N SER A 166 12.00 -8.01 -6.13
CA SER A 166 12.65 -7.64 -7.39
C SER A 166 14.18 -7.61 -7.30
N ASN A 167 14.77 -8.04 -6.18
CA ASN A 167 16.21 -7.99 -5.90
C ASN A 167 16.81 -6.58 -6.04
N ILE A 168 16.08 -5.58 -5.57
CA ILE A 168 16.54 -4.20 -5.52
C ILE A 168 17.07 -3.92 -4.11
N ASP A 169 18.37 -3.64 -4.01
CA ASP A 169 19.02 -3.29 -2.76
C ASP A 169 18.53 -1.92 -2.28
N ILE A 170 18.14 -1.86 -1.00
CA ILE A 170 17.67 -0.64 -0.35
C ILE A 170 18.75 -0.07 0.58
N ALA A 171 19.52 -0.96 1.22
CA ALA A 171 20.54 -0.54 2.19
C ALA A 171 21.61 0.35 1.55
N GLY A 172 21.90 1.48 2.19
CA GLY A 172 22.88 2.47 1.72
C GLY A 172 22.43 3.31 0.54
N LYS A 173 21.19 3.14 0.04
CA LYS A 173 20.66 3.93 -1.09
C LYS A 173 20.11 5.28 -0.63
N GLU A 174 20.24 6.29 -1.48
CA GLU A 174 19.52 7.56 -1.31
C GLU A 174 18.09 7.39 -1.82
N CYS A 175 17.13 7.37 -0.90
CA CYS A 175 15.72 7.22 -1.20
C CYS A 175 14.99 8.55 -1.04
N VAL A 176 14.25 8.96 -2.07
CA VAL A 176 13.39 10.15 -1.98
C VAL A 176 11.93 9.69 -2.00
N VAL A 177 11.20 10.06 -0.96
CA VAL A 177 9.74 9.87 -0.89
C VAL A 177 9.07 11.19 -1.20
N LEU A 178 8.41 11.27 -2.34
CA LEU A 178 7.68 12.44 -2.77
C LEU A 178 6.21 12.30 -2.37
N GLY A 179 5.86 12.95 -1.27
CA GLY A 179 4.59 12.87 -0.57
C GLY A 179 4.80 12.73 0.94
N ARG A 180 3.85 13.24 1.75
CA ARG A 180 3.97 13.23 3.22
C ARG A 180 2.65 12.90 3.92
N SER A 181 1.78 12.13 3.27
CA SER A 181 0.53 11.67 3.89
C SER A 181 0.81 10.74 5.08
N ASN A 182 -0.14 10.69 6.01
CA ASN A 182 -0.05 9.78 7.16
C ASN A 182 -0.15 8.30 6.74
N ILE A 183 -0.84 8.03 5.64
CA ILE A 183 -1.13 6.66 5.18
C ILE A 183 -0.06 6.09 4.24
N VAL A 184 0.74 6.94 3.56
CA VAL A 184 1.78 6.49 2.62
C VAL A 184 3.12 7.16 2.88
N GLY A 185 3.24 8.47 2.70
CA GLY A 185 4.55 9.15 2.65
C GLY A 185 5.38 9.00 3.93
N LYS A 186 4.80 9.30 5.09
CA LYS A 186 5.48 9.15 6.38
C LYS A 186 5.84 7.70 6.69
N PRO A 187 4.90 6.73 6.67
CA PRO A 187 5.24 5.34 6.94
C PRO A 187 6.22 4.74 5.91
N MET A 188 6.16 5.15 4.64
CA MET A 188 7.13 4.72 3.63
C MET A 188 8.56 5.15 3.98
N SER A 189 8.71 6.39 4.44
CA SER A 189 10.01 6.92 4.84
C SER A 189 10.59 6.17 6.04
N LEU A 190 9.75 5.84 7.02
CA LEU A 190 10.16 5.04 8.18
C LEU A 190 10.56 3.62 7.79
N LEU A 191 9.83 3.00 6.86
CA LEU A 191 10.18 1.65 6.39
C LEU A 191 11.48 1.63 5.60
N LEU A 192 11.72 2.61 4.73
CA LEU A 192 12.99 2.72 4.01
C LEU A 192 14.15 2.95 4.98
N LEU A 193 13.95 3.77 6.02
CA LEU A 193 14.93 3.96 7.10
C LEU A 193 15.22 2.63 7.83
N ARG A 194 14.22 1.83 8.14
CA ARG A 194 14.39 0.48 8.74
C ARG A 194 15.16 -0.48 7.83
N GLU A 195 15.11 -0.28 6.52
CA GLU A 195 15.89 -1.03 5.53
C GLU A 195 17.29 -0.42 5.31
N ASN A 196 17.74 0.48 6.19
CA ASN A 196 19.06 1.13 6.17
C ASN A 196 19.27 2.07 4.98
N ALA A 197 18.23 2.67 4.42
CA ALA A 197 18.36 3.73 3.42
C ALA A 197 18.63 5.09 4.06
N THR A 198 19.24 5.99 3.30
CA THR A 198 19.20 7.44 3.58
C THR A 198 17.94 8.00 2.96
N VAL A 199 17.06 8.63 3.76
CA VAL A 199 15.72 9.00 3.30
C VAL A 199 15.50 10.51 3.33
N THR A 200 15.04 11.04 2.21
CA THR A 200 14.56 12.42 2.09
C THR A 200 13.05 12.42 1.80
N ILE A 201 12.27 13.17 2.60
CA ILE A 201 10.85 13.41 2.33
C ILE A 201 10.73 14.74 1.59
N ALA A 202 10.17 14.71 0.39
CA ALA A 202 9.87 15.91 -0.40
C ALA A 202 8.33 16.08 -0.55
N HIS A 203 7.89 17.31 -0.74
CA HIS A 203 6.46 17.64 -0.80
C HIS A 203 6.21 18.95 -1.55
N SER A 204 4.97 19.38 -1.69
CA SER A 204 4.55 20.58 -2.43
C SER A 204 5.19 21.90 -1.99
N ARG A 205 5.80 21.94 -0.81
CA ARG A 205 6.53 23.11 -0.30
C ARG A 205 8.06 22.97 -0.38
N THR A 206 8.57 21.88 -0.93
CA THR A 206 10.00 21.65 -1.14
C THR A 206 10.51 22.61 -2.23
N LYS A 207 11.53 23.38 -1.91
CA LYS A 207 12.23 24.21 -2.90
C LYS A 207 13.11 23.32 -3.77
N ASN A 208 13.32 23.71 -5.02
CA ASN A 208 14.17 22.99 -5.98
C ASN A 208 13.82 21.49 -6.07
N LEU A 209 12.52 21.18 -6.18
CA LEU A 209 12.01 19.81 -6.08
C LEU A 209 12.71 18.85 -7.06
N LYS A 210 12.97 19.30 -8.31
CA LYS A 210 13.67 18.47 -9.31
C LYS A 210 15.07 18.09 -8.84
N GLU A 211 15.84 19.02 -8.30
CA GLU A 211 17.20 18.75 -7.78
C GLU A 211 17.17 17.74 -6.63
N VAL A 212 16.16 17.83 -5.75
CA VAL A 212 15.98 16.89 -4.64
C VAL A 212 15.68 15.50 -5.15
N THR A 213 14.74 15.36 -6.10
CA THR A 213 14.32 14.05 -6.63
C THR A 213 15.37 13.43 -7.54
N GLN A 214 16.17 14.22 -8.26
CA GLN A 214 17.28 13.74 -9.11
C GLN A 214 18.41 13.07 -8.31
N ARG A 215 18.53 13.29 -7.00
CA ARG A 215 19.52 12.58 -6.17
C ARG A 215 19.15 11.12 -5.91
N ALA A 216 17.87 10.79 -6.02
CA ALA A 216 17.34 9.49 -5.62
C ALA A 216 17.96 8.32 -6.41
N ASP A 217 18.42 7.29 -5.70
CA ASP A 217 18.62 5.95 -6.23
C ASP A 217 17.29 5.22 -6.35
N ILE A 218 16.39 5.49 -5.38
CA ILE A 218 15.01 4.99 -5.36
C ILE A 218 14.09 6.18 -5.13
N LEU A 219 13.19 6.44 -6.08
CA LEU A 219 12.14 7.46 -5.97
C LEU A 219 10.79 6.78 -5.75
N VAL A 220 10.11 7.15 -4.67
CA VAL A 220 8.71 6.76 -4.41
C VAL A 220 7.82 7.97 -4.64
N ALA A 221 7.01 7.96 -5.69
CA ALA A 221 6.10 9.03 -6.05
C ALA A 221 4.69 8.77 -5.48
N ALA A 222 4.24 9.64 -4.56
CA ALA A 222 2.95 9.53 -3.87
C ALA A 222 2.32 10.92 -3.66
N VAL A 223 2.07 11.64 -4.76
CA VAL A 223 1.58 13.02 -4.77
C VAL A 223 0.10 13.16 -5.18
N GLY A 224 -0.48 12.13 -5.80
CA GLY A 224 -1.85 12.16 -6.30
C GLY A 224 -2.07 13.15 -7.45
N LYS A 225 -1.07 13.33 -8.30
CA LYS A 225 -1.15 14.22 -9.47
C LYS A 225 -0.76 13.45 -10.73
N PRO A 226 -1.69 13.31 -11.71
CA PRO A 226 -1.46 12.53 -12.91
C PRO A 226 -0.23 13.03 -13.67
N LYS A 227 0.71 12.10 -13.96
CA LYS A 227 1.90 12.31 -14.80
C LYS A 227 2.77 13.52 -14.42
N MET A 228 2.77 13.92 -13.15
CA MET A 228 3.56 15.07 -12.68
C MET A 228 5.07 14.82 -12.80
N ILE A 229 5.50 13.59 -12.61
CA ILE A 229 6.91 13.22 -12.59
C ILE A 229 7.35 12.81 -13.99
N THR A 230 8.19 13.65 -14.58
CA THR A 230 8.82 13.44 -15.88
C THR A 230 10.29 13.08 -15.72
N LYS A 231 10.99 12.75 -16.81
CA LYS A 231 12.44 12.45 -16.80
C LYS A 231 13.30 13.53 -16.15
N ASP A 232 12.83 14.80 -16.16
CA ASP A 232 13.53 15.92 -15.51
C ASP A 232 13.57 15.82 -13.97
N TYR A 233 12.76 14.96 -13.38
CA TYR A 233 12.73 14.73 -11.92
C TYR A 233 13.65 13.59 -11.48
N VAL A 234 14.26 12.87 -12.40
CA VAL A 234 14.99 11.65 -12.08
C VAL A 234 16.39 11.66 -12.70
N LYS A 235 17.31 10.94 -12.08
CA LYS A 235 18.60 10.63 -12.69
C LYS A 235 18.55 9.34 -13.51
N LYS A 236 19.48 9.16 -14.40
CA LYS A 236 19.64 7.91 -15.17
C LYS A 236 19.95 6.74 -14.22
N GLY A 237 19.28 5.61 -14.44
CA GLY A 237 19.46 4.40 -13.65
C GLY A 237 18.68 4.36 -12.34
N VAL A 238 17.80 5.34 -12.07
CA VAL A 238 16.94 5.36 -10.88
C VAL A 238 15.97 4.17 -10.86
N VAL A 239 15.58 3.75 -9.67
CA VAL A 239 14.41 2.89 -9.46
C VAL A 239 13.22 3.79 -9.13
N VAL A 240 12.11 3.64 -9.86
CA VAL A 240 10.90 4.46 -9.64
C VAL A 240 9.74 3.59 -9.21
N VAL A 241 9.16 3.93 -8.06
CA VAL A 241 7.93 3.32 -7.54
C VAL A 241 6.80 4.34 -7.59
N ASP A 242 5.86 4.13 -8.48
CA ASP A 242 4.69 4.98 -8.65
C ASP A 242 3.53 4.47 -7.80
N VAL A 243 3.12 5.25 -6.82
CA VAL A 243 2.00 4.96 -5.91
C VAL A 243 0.69 5.58 -6.41
N GLY A 244 0.79 6.52 -7.35
CA GLY A 244 -0.36 7.27 -7.86
C GLY A 244 -1.41 6.37 -8.50
N ILE A 245 -2.67 6.66 -8.20
CA ILE A 245 -3.84 6.07 -8.87
C ILE A 245 -4.72 7.24 -9.28
N ASN A 246 -4.50 7.72 -10.48
CA ASN A 246 -5.17 8.87 -11.05
C ASN A 246 -5.93 8.48 -12.32
N ARG A 247 -6.71 9.42 -12.86
CA ARG A 247 -7.25 9.34 -14.20
C ARG A 247 -6.71 10.50 -15.02
N ASP A 248 -6.28 10.22 -16.23
CA ASP A 248 -5.85 11.25 -17.18
C ASP A 248 -7.08 11.94 -17.83
N GLU A 249 -6.82 12.88 -18.71
CA GLU A 249 -7.83 13.64 -19.47
C GLU A 249 -8.77 12.75 -20.30
N ASN A 250 -8.34 11.54 -20.65
CA ASN A 250 -9.12 10.53 -21.37
C ASN A 250 -9.80 9.54 -20.42
N ASN A 251 -9.86 9.85 -19.11
CA ASN A 251 -10.40 8.97 -18.08
C ASN A 251 -9.67 7.60 -17.94
N LYS A 252 -8.46 7.46 -18.48
CA LYS A 252 -7.62 6.28 -18.38
C LYS A 252 -6.83 6.30 -17.07
N LEU A 253 -6.70 5.14 -16.43
CA LEU A 253 -5.87 5.01 -15.23
C LEU A 253 -4.41 5.32 -15.54
N CYS A 254 -3.82 6.19 -14.72
CA CYS A 254 -2.41 6.54 -14.77
C CYS A 254 -1.87 6.79 -13.36
N GLY A 255 -0.55 6.83 -13.24
CA GLY A 255 0.13 7.15 -12.00
C GLY A 255 0.48 8.63 -11.84
N ASP A 256 1.32 8.91 -10.86
CA ASP A 256 1.95 10.22 -10.65
C ASP A 256 3.14 10.43 -11.61
N VAL A 257 3.65 9.34 -12.20
CA VAL A 257 4.80 9.33 -13.10
C VAL A 257 4.32 9.30 -14.56
N ASP A 258 4.91 10.11 -15.41
CA ASP A 258 4.78 9.96 -16.86
C ASP A 258 5.62 8.77 -17.29
N PHE A 259 4.96 7.61 -17.34
CA PHE A 259 5.64 6.32 -17.55
C PHE A 259 6.46 6.29 -18.84
N ASP A 260 5.89 6.77 -19.93
CA ASP A 260 6.52 6.72 -21.26
C ASP A 260 7.76 7.64 -21.37
N ASP A 261 7.78 8.74 -20.59
CA ASP A 261 8.92 9.68 -20.53
C ASP A 261 10.01 9.22 -19.56
N VAL A 262 9.64 8.55 -18.46
CA VAL A 262 10.56 8.20 -17.37
C VAL A 262 11.14 6.79 -17.53
N GLU A 263 10.37 5.83 -18.05
CA GLU A 263 10.80 4.45 -18.24
C GLU A 263 12.16 4.32 -18.95
N PRO A 264 12.44 5.04 -20.07
CA PRO A 264 13.69 4.87 -20.80
C PRO A 264 14.96 5.26 -20.04
N VAL A 265 14.84 6.00 -18.92
CA VAL A 265 15.98 6.43 -18.09
C VAL A 265 16.11 5.66 -16.79
N CYS A 266 15.14 4.78 -16.45
CA CYS A 266 15.13 3.99 -15.24
C CYS A 266 15.94 2.70 -15.36
N SER A 267 16.44 2.19 -14.22
CA SER A 267 16.86 0.78 -14.10
C SER A 267 15.67 -0.13 -13.81
N ALA A 268 14.68 0.38 -13.06
CA ALA A 268 13.45 -0.34 -12.75
C ALA A 268 12.29 0.64 -12.51
N ILE A 269 11.08 0.23 -12.87
CA ILE A 269 9.88 1.06 -12.70
C ILE A 269 8.63 0.20 -12.45
N THR A 270 7.71 0.69 -11.62
CA THR A 270 6.39 0.07 -11.47
C THR A 270 5.40 0.59 -12.50
N PRO A 271 4.58 -0.26 -13.13
CA PRO A 271 3.49 0.20 -14.00
C PRO A 271 2.27 0.65 -13.21
N VAL A 272 1.46 1.54 -13.79
CA VAL A 272 0.10 1.85 -13.30
C VAL A 272 -0.89 1.66 -14.45
N PRO A 273 -1.85 0.73 -14.32
CA PRO A 273 -2.08 -0.21 -13.21
C PRO A 273 -1.11 -1.41 -13.18
N GLY A 274 -1.06 -2.12 -12.07
CA GLY A 274 -0.35 -3.40 -11.94
C GLY A 274 0.93 -3.37 -11.11
N GLY A 275 1.36 -2.19 -10.63
CA GLY A 275 2.47 -2.02 -9.71
C GLY A 275 2.03 -2.09 -8.24
N VAL A 276 1.93 -0.94 -7.57
CA VAL A 276 1.68 -0.84 -6.12
C VAL A 276 0.28 -1.28 -5.71
N GLY A 277 -0.76 -0.98 -6.49
CA GLY A 277 -2.16 -1.24 -6.10
C GLY A 277 -2.45 -2.69 -5.70
N PRO A 278 -2.06 -3.73 -6.47
CA PRO A 278 -2.24 -5.13 -6.08
C PRO A 278 -1.55 -5.51 -4.77
N MET A 279 -0.43 -4.86 -4.45
CA MET A 279 0.34 -5.12 -3.23
C MET A 279 -0.36 -4.64 -1.97
N THR A 280 -1.08 -3.52 -2.03
CA THR A 280 -1.86 -3.02 -0.88
C THR A 280 -2.85 -4.08 -0.40
N ILE A 281 -3.52 -4.78 -1.32
CA ILE A 281 -4.45 -5.87 -0.97
C ILE A 281 -3.70 -7.06 -0.39
N ALA A 282 -2.57 -7.46 -0.99
CA ALA A 282 -1.78 -8.58 -0.49
C ALA A 282 -1.28 -8.32 0.94
N MET A 283 -0.83 -7.08 1.24
CA MET A 283 -0.36 -6.73 2.59
C MET A 283 -1.49 -6.59 3.60
N LEU A 284 -2.69 -6.16 3.20
CA LEU A 284 -3.86 -6.21 4.06
C LEU A 284 -4.16 -7.66 4.50
N LEU A 285 -4.17 -8.59 3.56
CA LEU A 285 -4.37 -10.01 3.85
C LEU A 285 -3.25 -10.57 4.74
N HIS A 286 -2.01 -10.14 4.52
CA HIS A 286 -0.88 -10.46 5.39
C HIS A 286 -1.13 -9.98 6.82
N ASN A 287 -1.50 -8.71 7.01
CA ASN A 287 -1.80 -8.17 8.33
C ASN A 287 -2.96 -8.91 9.02
N CYS A 288 -3.99 -9.35 8.26
CA CYS A 288 -5.07 -10.18 8.81
C CYS A 288 -4.54 -11.53 9.34
N ILE A 289 -3.62 -12.17 8.64
CA ILE A 289 -3.00 -13.43 9.11
C ILE A 289 -2.11 -13.18 10.33
N GLU A 290 -1.30 -12.12 10.31
CA GLU A 290 -0.40 -11.79 11.42
C GLU A 290 -1.14 -11.33 12.68
N SER A 291 -2.38 -10.82 12.58
CA SER A 291 -3.18 -10.40 13.74
C SER A 291 -3.40 -11.51 14.76
N VAL A 292 -3.39 -12.76 14.32
CA VAL A 292 -3.50 -13.92 15.21
C VAL A 292 -2.26 -14.07 16.10
N SER A 293 -1.08 -13.75 15.54
CA SER A 293 0.20 -13.85 16.28
C SER A 293 0.42 -12.71 17.26
N LEU A 294 -0.25 -11.57 17.06
CA LEU A 294 -0.15 -10.41 17.96
C LEU A 294 -1.04 -10.52 19.20
N LYS A 295 -1.97 -11.47 19.21
CA LYS A 295 -2.89 -11.73 20.32
C LYS A 295 -2.33 -12.77 21.32
N VAL A 296 -1.20 -13.38 21.01
CA VAL A 296 -0.46 -14.35 21.84
C VAL A 296 0.74 -13.67 22.49
#